data_3841a177bcd50bc05c026cd1bc8faa7c
#
_entry.id   3841a177bcd50bc05c026cd1bc8faa7c
#
_cell.length_a   1.000
_cell.length_b   1.000
_cell.length_c   1.000
_cell.angle_alpha   90.00
_cell.angle_beta   90.00
_cell.angle_gamma   90.00
#
_symmetry.space_group_name_H-M   'P 1'
#
loop_
_entity.id
_entity.type
_entity.pdbx_description
1 polymer ?
#
loop_
_entity_poly.entity_id
_entity_poly.type
_entity_poly.pdbx_seq_one_letter_code
_entity_poly.pdbx_strand_id
1 'polypeptide(L)'
;MTRKERNEIIKFAEKLTDEKLEKEYYDAIYSSLGSQCEDMYELGYDIADIVEREKYEKYLGQRADLLGALCEQRGIKLWEKE
;
A
#
# COMPACT_ATOMS: atom_id res chain seq x y z
N MET A 1 -9.92 -0.20 3.46
CA MET A 1 -9.15 0.00 4.72
C MET A 1 -10.08 0.53 5.80
N THR A 2 -10.08 -0.08 6.97
CA THR A 2 -10.88 0.38 8.10
C THR A 2 -10.17 1.54 8.81
N ARG A 3 -10.93 2.27 9.63
CA ARG A 3 -10.38 3.36 10.44
C ARG A 3 -9.29 2.86 11.39
N LYS A 4 -9.49 1.66 11.95
CA LYS A 4 -8.53 1.02 12.85
C LYS A 4 -7.21 0.74 12.13
N GLU A 5 -7.29 0.15 10.94
CA GLU A 5 -6.12 -0.15 10.12
C GLU A 5 -5.35 1.12 9.76
N ARG A 6 -6.07 2.16 9.37
CA ARG A 6 -5.49 3.46 9.07
C ARG A 6 -4.73 4.04 10.26
N ASN A 7 -5.34 4.00 11.44
CA ASN A 7 -4.72 4.51 12.66
C ASN A 7 -3.47 3.72 13.03
N GLU A 8 -3.48 2.40 12.84
CA GLU A 8 -2.32 1.56 13.07
C GLU A 8 -1.16 1.92 12.15
N ILE A 9 -1.43 2.17 10.88
CA ILE A 9 -0.42 2.60 9.91
C ILE A 9 0.16 3.96 10.30
N ILE A 10 -0.68 4.91 10.69
CA ILE A 10 -0.25 6.24 11.12
C ILE A 10 0.66 6.14 12.35
N LYS A 11 0.28 5.34 13.34
CA LYS A 11 1.09 5.14 14.55
C LYS A 11 2.43 4.50 14.24
N PHE A 12 2.42 3.50 13.35
CA PHE A 12 3.65 2.84 12.90
C PHE A 12 4.57 3.85 12.21
N ALA A 13 4.02 4.65 11.31
CA ALA A 13 4.78 5.64 10.54
C ALA A 13 5.39 6.74 11.43
N GLU A 14 4.67 7.16 12.48
CA GLU A 14 5.16 8.19 13.40
C GLU A 14 6.47 7.78 14.09
N LYS A 15 6.71 6.49 14.26
CA LYS A 15 7.91 5.96 14.90
C LYS A 15 9.08 5.83 13.94
N LEU A 16 8.86 6.00 12.65
CA LEU A 16 9.89 5.83 11.64
C LEU A 16 10.65 7.14 11.39
N THR A 17 11.93 7.00 11.07
CA THR A 17 12.70 8.12 10.54
C THR A 17 12.22 8.46 9.13
N ASP A 18 12.58 9.64 8.62
CA ASP A 18 12.20 10.05 7.27
C ASP A 18 12.67 9.04 6.21
N GLU A 19 13.90 8.55 6.33
CA GLU A 19 14.44 7.54 5.41
C GLU A 19 13.65 6.24 5.44
N LYS A 20 13.30 5.77 6.64
CA LYS A 20 12.53 4.53 6.80
C LYS A 20 11.11 4.69 6.30
N LEU A 21 10.50 5.84 6.54
CA LEU A 21 9.15 6.12 6.06
C LEU A 21 9.12 6.16 4.53
N GLU A 22 10.09 6.81 3.91
CA GLU A 22 10.23 6.85 2.46
C GLU A 22 10.39 5.44 1.89
N LYS A 23 11.22 4.62 2.51
CA LYS A 23 11.42 3.23 2.10
C LYS A 23 10.11 2.43 2.19
N GLU A 24 9.38 2.58 3.27
CA GLU A 24 8.08 1.91 3.44
C GLU A 24 7.08 2.33 2.36
N TYR A 25 7.09 3.61 1.99
CA TYR A 25 6.26 4.12 0.91
C TYR A 25 6.59 3.44 -0.42
N TYR A 26 7.87 3.37 -0.79
CA TYR A 26 8.28 2.72 -2.04
C TYR A 26 7.98 1.22 -2.02
N ASP A 27 8.21 0.55 -0.91
CA ASP A 27 7.87 -0.87 -0.76
C ASP A 27 6.36 -1.09 -0.94
N ALA A 28 5.53 -0.19 -0.40
CA ALA A 28 4.09 -0.25 -0.56
C ALA A 28 3.67 -0.05 -2.02
N ILE A 29 4.30 0.88 -2.74
CA ILE A 29 4.04 1.11 -4.15
C ILE A 29 4.40 -0.14 -4.97
N TYR A 30 5.58 -0.70 -4.76
CA TYR A 30 6.00 -1.91 -5.47
C TYR A 30 5.04 -3.07 -5.20
N SER A 31 4.58 -3.22 -3.97
CA SER A 31 3.61 -4.24 -3.62
C SER A 31 2.26 -4.04 -4.29
N SER A 32 1.86 -2.78 -4.56
CA SER A 32 0.57 -2.45 -5.16
C SER A 32 0.57 -2.49 -6.69
N LEU A 33 1.74 -2.49 -7.34
CA LEU A 33 1.86 -2.44 -8.80
C LEU A 33 1.52 -3.77 -9.47
N GLY A 34 1.64 -4.88 -8.78
CA GLY A 34 1.37 -6.19 -9.35
C GLY A 34 -0.07 -6.59 -9.17
N SER A 35 -0.86 -6.68 -10.25
CA SER A 35 -2.17 -7.31 -10.21
C SER A 35 -2.03 -8.78 -10.61
N GLN A 36 -2.46 -9.68 -9.75
CA GLN A 36 -2.43 -11.10 -10.00
C GLN A 36 -3.81 -11.68 -10.29
N CYS A 37 -4.83 -10.84 -10.30
CA CYS A 37 -6.21 -11.30 -10.47
C CYS A 37 -6.45 -11.93 -11.85
N GLU A 38 -5.90 -11.35 -12.91
CA GLU A 38 -6.02 -11.92 -14.25
C GLU A 38 -5.32 -13.28 -14.35
N ASP A 39 -4.12 -13.38 -13.78
CA ASP A 39 -3.38 -14.64 -13.75
C ASP A 39 -4.13 -15.71 -12.95
N MET A 40 -4.79 -15.31 -11.87
CA MET A 40 -5.59 -16.23 -11.06
C MET A 40 -6.77 -16.79 -11.85
N TYR A 41 -7.43 -15.97 -12.68
CA TYR A 41 -8.50 -16.46 -13.56
C TYR A 41 -7.98 -17.50 -14.55
N GLU A 42 -6.82 -17.23 -15.15
CA GLU A 42 -6.21 -18.17 -16.11
C GLU A 42 -5.79 -19.48 -15.45
N LEU A 43 -5.37 -19.43 -14.20
CA LEU A 43 -4.96 -20.60 -13.43
C LEU A 43 -6.12 -21.37 -12.82
N GLY A 44 -7.36 -20.87 -12.96
CA GLY A 44 -8.56 -21.56 -12.50
C GLY A 44 -8.83 -21.45 -11.01
N TYR A 45 -8.37 -20.40 -10.36
CA TYR A 45 -8.68 -20.16 -8.95
C TYR A 45 -10.18 -19.86 -8.75
N ASP A 46 -10.69 -20.18 -7.57
CA ASP A 46 -12.08 -19.88 -7.21
C ASP A 46 -12.32 -18.36 -7.16
N ILE A 47 -13.55 -17.96 -7.50
CA ILE A 47 -13.96 -16.56 -7.46
C ILE A 47 -13.75 -15.96 -6.07
N ALA A 48 -14.01 -16.73 -5.01
CA ALA A 48 -13.82 -16.29 -3.63
C ALA A 48 -12.36 -15.89 -3.36
N ASP A 49 -11.41 -16.69 -3.85
CA ASP A 49 -9.98 -16.41 -3.69
C ASP A 49 -9.57 -15.16 -4.47
N ILE A 50 -10.13 -14.98 -5.67
CA ILE A 50 -9.86 -13.81 -6.49
C ILE A 50 -10.38 -12.54 -5.81
N VAL A 51 -11.59 -12.60 -5.23
CA VAL A 51 -12.18 -11.46 -4.51
C VAL A 51 -11.33 -11.07 -3.29
N GLU A 52 -10.84 -12.05 -2.54
CA GLU A 52 -9.96 -11.81 -1.39
C GLU A 52 -8.65 -11.13 -1.84
N ARG A 53 -8.09 -11.60 -2.95
CA ARG A 53 -6.87 -11.02 -3.51
C ARG A 53 -7.10 -9.58 -3.96
N GLU A 54 -8.22 -9.29 -4.60
CA GLU A 54 -8.59 -7.93 -5.01
C GLU A 54 -8.71 -6.99 -3.81
N LYS A 55 -9.32 -7.45 -2.71
CA LYS A 55 -9.42 -6.69 -1.48
C LYS A 55 -8.05 -6.37 -0.90
N TYR A 56 -7.15 -7.35 -0.93
CA TYR A 56 -5.79 -7.18 -0.44
C TYR A 56 -5.01 -6.17 -1.29
N GLU A 57 -5.13 -6.26 -2.62
CA GLU A 57 -4.49 -5.31 -3.53
C GLU A 57 -5.02 -3.89 -3.33
N LYS A 58 -6.32 -3.75 -3.11
CA LYS A 58 -6.92 -2.46 -2.80
C LYS A 58 -6.38 -1.90 -1.49
N TYR A 59 -6.22 -2.73 -0.48
CA TYR A 59 -5.61 -2.36 0.79
C TYR A 59 -4.18 -1.85 0.59
N LEU A 60 -3.38 -2.56 -0.20
CA LEU A 60 -2.00 -2.16 -0.51
C LEU A 60 -1.94 -0.79 -1.19
N GLY A 61 -2.84 -0.53 -2.15
CA GLY A 61 -2.95 0.76 -2.81
C GLY A 61 -3.29 1.88 -1.84
N GLN A 62 -4.26 1.65 -0.96
CA GLN A 62 -4.66 2.63 0.07
C GLN A 62 -3.53 2.88 1.07
N ARG A 63 -2.80 1.83 1.42
CA ARG A 63 -1.63 1.94 2.31
C ARG A 63 -0.54 2.81 1.67
N ALA A 64 -0.26 2.60 0.39
CA ALA A 64 0.72 3.41 -0.34
C ALA A 64 0.30 4.88 -0.37
N ASP A 65 -0.96 5.18 -0.66
CA ASP A 65 -1.48 6.55 -0.67
C ASP A 65 -1.34 7.21 0.70
N LEU A 66 -1.66 6.49 1.77
CA LEU A 66 -1.55 7.01 3.13
C LEU A 66 -0.10 7.30 3.50
N LEU A 67 0.81 6.37 3.20
CA LEU A 67 2.24 6.57 3.47
C LEU A 67 2.79 7.74 2.65
N GLY A 68 2.35 7.90 1.40
CA GLY A 68 2.72 9.04 0.57
C GLY A 68 2.27 10.36 1.18
N ALA A 69 1.05 10.43 1.69
CA ALA A 69 0.53 11.62 2.36
C ALA A 69 1.35 11.96 3.63
N LEU A 70 1.72 10.94 4.39
CA LEU A 70 2.55 11.13 5.59
C LEU A 70 3.95 11.64 5.24
N CYS A 71 4.53 11.14 4.15
CA CYS A 71 5.81 11.65 3.65
C CYS A 71 5.69 13.13 3.27
N GLU A 72 4.63 13.51 2.57
CA GLU A 72 4.38 14.91 2.20
C GLU A 72 4.24 15.81 3.42
N GLN A 73 3.55 15.35 4.45
CA GLN A 73 3.39 16.11 5.70
C GLN A 73 4.73 16.40 6.37
N ARG A 74 5.68 15.48 6.23
CA ARG A 74 7.05 15.66 6.77
C ARG A 74 7.96 16.48 5.86
N GLY A 75 7.49 16.86 4.67
CA GLY A 75 8.30 17.54 3.69
C GLY A 75 9.27 16.66 2.93
N ILE A 76 9.05 15.35 2.95
CA ILE A 76 9.86 14.39 2.20
C ILE A 76 9.49 14.48 0.72
N LYS A 77 10.49 14.71 -0.12
CA LYS A 77 10.27 14.82 -1.57
C LYS A 77 10.33 13.43 -2.20
N LEU A 78 9.20 13.04 -2.78
CA LEU A 78 9.07 11.72 -3.44
C LEU A 78 9.26 11.88 -4.94
N TRP A 79 10.11 11.04 -5.51
CA TRP A 79 10.44 11.15 -6.94
C TRP A 79 9.27 10.80 -7.87
N GLU A 80 8.34 9.94 -7.45
CA GLU A 80 7.17 9.59 -8.26
C GLU A 80 6.19 10.74 -8.46
N LYS A 81 6.31 11.81 -7.68
CA LYS A 81 5.39 12.95 -7.73
C LYS A 81 5.96 14.16 -8.47
N GLU A 82 7.12 14.01 -9.03
CA GLU A 82 7.73 15.07 -9.81
C GLU A 82 7.15 15.20 -11.21
#